data_7941de3261788be4da1d99083a6b1392
#
_entry.id   7941de3261788be4da1d99083a6b1392
#
_cell.length_a   1.000
_cell.length_b   1.000
_cell.length_c   1.000
_cell.angle_alpha   90.00
_cell.angle_beta   90.00
_cell.angle_gamma   90.00
#
_symmetry.space_group_name_H-M   'P 1'
#
loop_
_entity.id
_entity.type
_entity.pdbx_description
1 polymer ?
#
loop_
_entity_poly.entity_id
_entity_poly.type
_entity_poly.pdbx_seq_one_letter_code
_entity_poly.pdbx_strand_id
1 'polypeptide(L)' 'NLDPKNSWEIMHLLEEINENGTTVIVVTHSKEIVNEMKKRVITMKKGVVISDEVEGGYIDED' A
#
# COMPACT_ATOMS: atom_id res chain seq x y z
N ASN A 1 -13.13 -12.38 0.61
CA ASN A 1 -13.00 -10.96 0.28
C ASN A 1 -13.32 -10.09 1.48
N LEU A 2 -12.46 -9.11 1.73
CA LEU A 2 -12.69 -8.14 2.78
C LEU A 2 -13.52 -6.99 2.26
N ASP A 3 -14.51 -6.54 3.03
CA ASP A 3 -15.21 -5.33 2.67
C ASP A 3 -14.31 -4.11 2.97
N PRO A 4 -14.62 -2.92 2.48
CA PRO A 4 -13.78 -1.74 2.67
C PRO A 4 -13.49 -1.41 4.13
N LYS A 5 -14.47 -1.59 5.00
CA LYS A 5 -14.30 -1.31 6.42
C LYS A 5 -13.26 -2.23 7.05
N ASN A 6 -13.36 -3.53 6.79
CA ASN A 6 -12.42 -4.50 7.33
C ASN A 6 -11.01 -4.28 6.79
N SER A 7 -10.91 -3.88 5.52
CA SER A 7 -9.61 -3.57 4.91
C SER A 7 -8.92 -2.42 5.65
N TRP A 8 -9.67 -1.36 5.96
CA TRP A 8 -9.11 -0.22 6.69
C TRP A 8 -8.67 -0.57 8.10
N GLU A 9 -9.44 -1.40 8.80
CA GLU A 9 -9.06 -1.87 10.13
C GLU A 9 -7.73 -2.63 10.09
N ILE A 10 -7.56 -3.50 9.11
CA ILE A 10 -6.33 -4.25 8.93
C ILE A 10 -5.16 -3.32 8.60
N MET A 11 -5.37 -2.35 7.73
CA MET A 11 -4.31 -1.41 7.36
C MET A 11 -3.87 -0.57 8.55
N HIS A 12 -4.79 -0.13 9.40
CA HIS A 12 -4.42 0.62 10.60
C HIS A 12 -3.63 -0.24 11.59
N LEU A 13 -3.98 -1.50 11.72
CA LEU A 13 -3.23 -2.43 12.56
C LEU A 13 -1.81 -2.62 12.05
N LEU A 14 -1.65 -2.76 10.74
CA LEU A 14 -0.33 -2.90 10.11
C LEU A 14 0.51 -1.64 10.30
N GLU A 15 -0.13 -0.48 10.26
CA GLU A 15 0.54 0.79 10.50
C GLU A 15 1.08 0.87 11.93
N GLU A 16 0.31 0.43 12.91
CA GLU A 16 0.76 0.36 14.30
C GLU A 16 1.96 -0.56 14.46
N ILE A 17 1.91 -1.73 13.83
CA ILE A 17 3.02 -2.68 13.86
C ILE A 17 4.28 -2.05 13.29
N ASN A 18 4.15 -1.31 12.20
CA ASN A 18 5.26 -0.62 11.58
C ASN A 18 5.82 0.47 12.50
N GLU A 19 4.96 1.23 13.15
CA GLU A 19 5.39 2.28 14.08
C GLU A 19 6.20 1.72 15.26
N ASN A 20 5.97 0.47 15.60
CA ASN A 20 6.71 -0.23 16.66
C ASN A 20 8.03 -0.82 16.18
N GLY A 21 8.44 -0.53 14.96
CA GLY A 21 9.75 -0.93 14.45
C GLY A 21 9.77 -2.10 13.48
N THR A 22 8.62 -2.66 13.15
CA THR A 22 8.54 -3.79 12.21
C THR A 22 8.37 -3.29 10.79
N THR A 23 9.16 -3.79 9.86
CA THR A 23 8.98 -3.51 8.45
C THR A 23 7.77 -4.27 7.92
N VAL A 24 6.84 -3.57 7.28
CA VAL A 24 5.62 -4.16 6.75
C VAL A 24 5.56 -3.95 5.24
N ILE A 25 5.29 -5.01 4.50
CA ILE A 25 5.13 -4.96 3.05
C ILE A 25 3.72 -5.44 2.72
N VAL A 26 2.98 -4.62 1.97
CA VAL A 26 1.61 -4.92 1.58
C VAL A 26 1.52 -4.92 0.05
N VAL A 27 0.94 -5.98 -0.50
CA VAL A 27 0.67 -6.04 -1.93
C VAL A 27 -0.82 -5.85 -2.14
N THR A 28 -1.19 -4.86 -2.92
CA THR A 28 -2.60 -4.52 -3.11
C THR A 28 -2.84 -3.88 -4.47
N HIS A 29 -4.07 -3.99 -4.96
CA HIS A 29 -4.56 -3.28 -6.14
C HIS A 29 -5.52 -2.15 -5.75
N SER A 30 -5.69 -1.88 -4.47
CA SER A 30 -6.64 -0.87 -4.01
C SER A 30 -6.04 0.54 -4.12
N LYS A 31 -6.55 1.32 -5.05
CA LYS A 31 -6.16 2.72 -5.23
C LYS A 31 -6.42 3.54 -3.99
N GLU A 32 -7.56 3.30 -3.33
CA GLU A 32 -7.93 4.05 -2.14
C GLU A 32 -6.92 3.85 -1.02
N ILE A 33 -6.55 2.60 -0.75
CA ILE A 33 -5.59 2.30 0.31
C ILE A 33 -4.25 2.95 0.00
N VAL A 34 -3.75 2.78 -1.22
CA VAL A 34 -2.45 3.33 -1.61
C VAL A 34 -2.42 4.84 -1.48
N ASN A 35 -3.46 5.53 -1.96
CA ASN A 35 -3.52 6.99 -1.94
C ASN A 35 -3.72 7.56 -0.55
N GLU A 36 -4.50 6.90 0.29
CA GLU A 36 -4.80 7.39 1.64
C GLU A 36 -3.67 7.14 2.63
N MET A 37 -2.97 6.03 2.51
CA MET A 37 -1.92 5.68 3.46
C MET A 37 -0.67 6.56 3.32
N LYS A 38 -0.40 7.07 2.13
CA LYS A 38 0.75 7.96 1.86
C LYS A 38 2.07 7.37 2.32
N LYS A 39 2.26 6.10 2.07
CA LYS A 39 3.51 5.40 2.38
C LYS A 39 4.33 5.21 1.11
N ARG A 40 5.49 4.60 1.25
CA ARG A 40 6.31 4.26 0.10
C ARG A 40 5.55 3.30 -0.81
N VAL A 41 5.50 3.63 -2.09
CA VAL A 41 4.80 2.83 -3.09
C VAL A 41 5.79 2.36 -4.15
N ILE A 42 5.87 1.06 -4.31
CA ILE A 42 6.66 0.46 -5.37
C ILE A 42 5.68 -0.13 -6.38
N THR A 43 5.69 0.41 -7.59
CA THR A 43 4.79 -0.04 -8.66
C THR A 43 5.50 -1.01 -9.56
N MET A 44 4.88 -2.16 -9.77
CA MET A 44 5.44 -3.20 -10.63
C MET A 44 4.52 -3.47 -11.80
N LYS A 45 5.12 -3.73 -12.95
CA LYS A 45 4.40 -4.11 -14.16
C LYS A 45 5.20 -5.20 -14.86
N LYS A 46 4.53 -6.34 -15.11
CA LYS A 46 5.15 -7.50 -15.75
C LYS A 46 6.45 -7.93 -15.09
N GLY A 47 6.47 -7.92 -13.76
CA GLY A 47 7.64 -8.33 -12.99
C GLY A 47 8.76 -7.31 -12.90
N VAL A 48 8.53 -6.09 -13.38
CA VAL A 48 9.55 -5.04 -13.38
C VAL A 48 9.07 -3.86 -12.55
N VAL A 49 9.96 -3.32 -11.71
CA VAL A 49 9.66 -2.11 -10.95
C VAL A 49 9.68 -0.92 -11.91
N ILE A 50 8.56 -0.22 -12.03
CA ILE A 50 8.47 0.96 -12.89
C ILE A 50 8.45 2.27 -12.11
N SER A 51 8.22 2.21 -10.80
CA SER A 51 8.20 3.39 -9.96
C SER A 51 8.44 3.02 -8.51
N ASP A 52 9.10 3.90 -7.77
CA ASP A 52 9.35 3.75 -6.34
C ASP A 52 9.32 5.15 -5.72
N GLU A 53 8.21 5.47 -5.07
CA GLU A 53 7.97 6.80 -4.50
C GLU A 53 7.84 6.73 -2.99
N VAL A 54 8.53 7.61 -2.28
CA VAL A 54 8.53 7.60 -0.80
C VAL A 54 7.14 7.90 -0.22
N GLU A 55 6.44 8.85 -0.80
CA GLU A 55 5.05 9.13 -0.45
C GLU A 55 4.23 9.08 -1.72
N GLY A 56 4.16 7.89 -2.29
CA GLY A 56 3.56 7.73 -3.60
C GLY A 56 2.06 7.53 -3.59
N GLY A 57 1.48 7.68 -4.75
CA GLY A 57 0.11 7.34 -5.02
C GLY A 57 0.05 6.16 -5.96
N TYR A 58 -1.15 5.69 -6.21
CA TYR A 58 -1.35 4.60 -7.14
C TYR A 58 -1.10 5.06 -8.58
N ILE A 59 -0.30 4.30 -9.30
CA ILE A 59 -0.04 4.56 -10.72
C ILE A 59 -0.95 3.65 -11.54
N ASP A 60 -1.83 4.26 -12.31
CA ASP A 60 -2.79 3.54 -13.13
C ASP A 60 -2.25 3.47 -14.56
N GLU A 61 -1.50 2.43 -14.83
CA GLU A 61 -0.91 2.19 -16.13
C GLU A 61 -1.69 1.12 -16.87
N ASP A 62 -2.14 1.41 -18.04
CA ASP A 62 -2.86 0.45 -18.88
C ASP A 62 -1.91 -0.44 -19.67
#